data_e84e18b06e76246c43c3946ca3c33271
#
_entry.id   e84e18b06e76246c43c3946ca3c33271
#
_cell.length_a   1.000
_cell.length_b   1.000
_cell.length_c   1.000
_cell.angle_alpha   90.00
_cell.angle_beta   90.00
_cell.angle_gamma   90.00
#
_symmetry.space_group_name_H-M   'P 1'
#
loop_
_entity.id
_entity.type
_entity.pdbx_description
1 polymer ?
#
loop_
_entity_poly.entity_id
_entity_poly.type
_entity_poly.pdbx_seq_one_letter_code
_entity_poly.pdbx_strand_id
1 'polypeptide(L)'
;MIRVALFGAPRTGKTQLARELAAHLPQLLARSIEFRIDEGFAANGMECDVALVLGLDLPSASGQEAEDALVREHLHRAGVAYQVVYGPGPQRLRCALLALAAAGVLPRAAVEREDKEEGGAAKAWSWVCDKCSDPACEHRLFTRLRQER
;
A
#
# COMPACT_ATOMS: atom_id res chain seq x y z
N MET A 1 -6.21 5.07 20.58
CA MET A 1 -4.89 4.82 19.97
C MET A 1 -5.09 3.75 18.93
N ILE A 2 -4.62 3.94 17.72
CA ILE A 2 -4.78 2.98 16.60
C ILE A 2 -3.44 2.25 16.43
N ARG A 3 -3.48 0.92 16.37
CA ARG A 3 -2.30 0.07 16.23
C ARG A 3 -2.19 -0.42 14.79
N VAL A 4 -1.13 -0.01 14.10
CA VAL A 4 -0.82 -0.43 12.74
C VAL A 4 0.38 -1.38 12.77
N ALA A 5 0.18 -2.61 12.31
CA ALA A 5 1.25 -3.60 12.23
C ALA A 5 1.80 -3.68 10.79
N LEU A 6 3.14 -3.64 10.68
CA LEU A 6 3.87 -3.76 9.43
C LEU A 6 4.54 -5.12 9.34
N PHE A 7 4.12 -5.90 8.36
CA PHE A 7 4.63 -7.23 8.06
C PHE A 7 5.41 -7.24 6.74
N GLY A 8 6.13 -8.28 6.51
CA GLY A 8 6.83 -8.54 5.25
C GLY A 8 8.14 -9.26 5.48
N ALA A 9 8.70 -9.82 4.43
CA ALA A 9 9.99 -10.48 4.43
C ALA A 9 11.13 -9.53 4.88
N PRO A 10 12.30 -10.03 5.26
CA PRO A 10 13.46 -9.20 5.54
C PRO A 10 13.78 -8.24 4.40
N ARG A 11 14.32 -7.08 4.70
CA ARG A 11 14.75 -6.06 3.74
C ARG A 11 13.65 -5.47 2.83
N THR A 12 12.38 -5.69 3.13
CA THR A 12 11.25 -5.04 2.43
C THR A 12 11.03 -3.58 2.79
N GLY A 13 11.84 -3.00 3.69
CA GLY A 13 11.77 -1.58 4.05
C GLY A 13 10.73 -1.23 5.12
N LYS A 14 10.32 -2.18 5.96
CA LYS A 14 9.36 -1.97 7.05
C LYS A 14 9.72 -0.78 7.96
N THR A 15 10.96 -0.76 8.45
CA THR A 15 11.45 0.30 9.35
C THR A 15 11.45 1.67 8.70
N GLN A 16 11.80 1.74 7.42
CA GLN A 16 11.77 2.98 6.67
C GLN A 16 10.34 3.49 6.53
N LEU A 17 9.43 2.63 6.09
CA LEU A 17 8.02 2.98 5.94
C LEU A 17 7.39 3.42 7.27
N ALA A 18 7.72 2.75 8.39
CA ALA A 18 7.24 3.14 9.72
C ALA A 18 7.67 4.57 10.09
N ARG A 19 8.92 4.94 9.80
CA ARG A 19 9.43 6.30 10.05
C ARG A 19 8.75 7.34 9.16
N GLU A 20 8.57 7.03 7.88
CA GLU A 20 7.89 7.92 6.92
C GLU A 20 6.43 8.14 7.33
N LEU A 21 5.71 7.10 7.68
CA LEU A 21 4.34 7.19 8.20
C LEU A 21 4.28 7.98 9.50
N ALA A 22 5.21 7.73 10.44
CA ALA A 22 5.26 8.46 11.71
C ALA A 22 5.52 9.96 11.52
N ALA A 23 6.25 10.35 10.48
CA ALA A 23 6.48 11.76 10.15
C ALA A 23 5.28 12.42 9.48
N HIS A 24 4.51 11.69 8.66
CA HIS A 24 3.38 12.23 7.89
C HIS A 24 2.06 12.25 8.68
N LEU A 25 1.78 11.21 9.44
CA LEU A 25 0.46 11.04 10.07
C LEU A 25 0.07 12.09 11.12
N PRO A 26 1.00 12.68 11.91
CA PRO A 26 0.63 13.76 12.85
C PRO A 26 0.03 14.99 12.16
N GLN A 27 0.36 15.21 10.89
CA GLN A 27 -0.19 16.31 10.09
C GLN A 27 -1.61 16.01 9.58
N LEU A 28 -1.97 14.73 9.48
CA LEU A 28 -3.23 14.27 8.92
C LEU A 28 -4.27 13.86 9.96
N LEU A 29 -3.84 13.61 11.19
CA LEU A 29 -4.69 13.08 12.26
C LEU A 29 -4.42 13.71 13.62
N ALA A 30 -5.51 14.03 14.32
CA ALA A 30 -5.47 14.39 15.74
C ALA A 30 -5.36 13.18 16.68
N ARG A 31 -5.21 11.96 16.17
CA ARG A 31 -5.16 10.71 16.95
C ARG A 31 -3.76 10.12 16.96
N SER A 32 -3.35 9.60 18.09
CA SER A 32 -2.09 8.87 18.21
C SER A 32 -2.17 7.52 17.52
N ILE A 33 -1.17 7.23 16.66
CA ILE A 33 -0.99 5.94 16.00
C ILE A 33 0.28 5.29 16.54
N GLU A 34 0.18 4.03 16.89
CA GLU A 34 1.31 3.18 17.25
C GLU A 34 1.66 2.27 16.09
N PHE A 35 2.91 2.34 15.62
CA PHE A 35 3.43 1.42 14.63
C PHE A 35 4.16 0.27 15.31
N ARG A 36 3.81 -0.95 14.94
CA ARG A 36 4.53 -2.17 15.31
C ARG A 36 5.15 -2.78 14.08
N ILE A 37 6.44 -3.01 14.14
CA ILE A 37 7.17 -3.73 13.09
C ILE A 37 7.34 -5.14 13.60
N ASP A 38 6.80 -6.11 12.86
CA ASP A 38 7.02 -7.52 13.17
C ASP A 38 8.31 -7.99 12.48
N GLU A 39 9.32 -8.32 13.30
CA GLU A 39 10.58 -8.89 12.86
C GLU A 39 10.62 -10.41 13.00
N GLY A 40 9.58 -11.01 13.54
CA GLY A 40 9.48 -12.46 13.70
C GLY A 40 8.08 -12.86 14.12
N PHE A 41 7.65 -14.02 13.69
CA PHE A 41 6.34 -14.58 13.98
C PHE A 41 6.17 -14.90 15.47
N ALA A 42 5.95 -13.91 16.30
CA ALA A 42 5.44 -14.14 17.64
C ALA A 42 3.97 -14.56 17.52
N ALA A 43 3.73 -15.87 17.65
CA ALA A 43 2.43 -16.52 17.49
C ALA A 43 1.37 -16.11 18.53
N ASN A 44 1.62 -15.09 19.34
CA ASN A 44 0.78 -14.71 20.45
C ASN A 44 0.05 -13.41 20.13
N GLY A 45 -1.17 -13.54 19.58
CA GLY A 45 -2.22 -12.54 19.66
C GLY A 45 -1.80 -11.12 19.28
N MET A 46 -1.39 -10.91 18.02
CA MET A 46 -1.08 -9.56 17.58
C MET A 46 -2.39 -8.77 17.47
N GLU A 47 -2.71 -8.05 18.54
CA GLU A 47 -3.79 -7.08 18.51
C GLU A 47 -3.34 -5.87 17.69
N CYS A 48 -3.74 -5.83 16.43
CA CYS A 48 -3.60 -4.67 15.56
C CYS A 48 -4.96 -4.31 14.97
N ASP A 49 -5.16 -3.02 14.76
CA ASP A 49 -6.39 -2.51 14.12
C ASP A 49 -6.25 -2.57 12.61
N VAL A 50 -5.03 -2.44 12.09
CA VAL A 50 -4.70 -2.55 10.67
C VAL A 50 -3.39 -3.29 10.48
N ALA A 51 -3.37 -4.24 9.54
CA ALA A 51 -2.18 -4.96 9.11
C ALA A 51 -1.80 -4.57 7.68
N LEU A 52 -0.54 -4.17 7.49
CA LEU A 52 0.04 -3.88 6.18
C LEU A 52 1.17 -4.86 5.91
N VAL A 53 1.16 -5.49 4.75
CA VAL A 53 2.22 -6.40 4.28
C VAL A 53 3.00 -5.69 3.18
N LEU A 54 4.31 -5.57 3.34
CA LEU A 54 5.18 -4.97 2.33
C LEU A 54 5.53 -6.00 1.26
N GLY A 55 5.29 -5.65 -0.01
CA GLY A 55 5.60 -6.51 -1.16
C GLY A 55 7.10 -6.64 -1.44
N LEU A 56 7.44 -7.59 -2.30
CA LEU A 56 8.81 -7.93 -2.71
C LEU A 56 9.31 -7.10 -3.91
N ASP A 57 8.70 -5.98 -4.18
CA ASP A 57 8.98 -5.13 -5.34
C ASP A 57 10.28 -4.29 -5.23
N LEU A 58 10.95 -4.33 -4.09
CA LEU A 58 12.26 -3.71 -3.92
C LEU A 58 13.38 -4.68 -4.33
N PRO A 59 14.42 -4.21 -5.03
CA PRO A 59 15.59 -5.03 -5.38
C PRO A 59 16.26 -5.67 -4.15
N SER A 60 16.23 -4.98 -3.01
CA SER A 60 16.76 -5.47 -1.73
C SER A 60 15.99 -6.67 -1.16
N ALA A 61 14.75 -6.88 -1.60
CA ALA A 61 13.89 -7.99 -1.16
C ALA A 61 13.89 -9.17 -2.14
N SER A 62 14.70 -9.14 -3.18
CA SER A 62 14.85 -10.25 -4.13
C SER A 62 15.32 -11.53 -3.43
N GLY A 63 14.72 -12.68 -3.79
CA GLY A 63 15.02 -13.97 -3.19
C GLY A 63 14.35 -14.22 -1.84
N GLN A 64 13.36 -13.41 -1.46
CA GLN A 64 12.63 -13.53 -0.18
C GLN A 64 11.20 -14.07 -0.37
N GLU A 65 10.94 -14.77 -1.48
CA GLU A 65 9.60 -15.28 -1.82
C GLU A 65 9.09 -16.31 -0.79
N ALA A 66 9.99 -17.14 -0.26
CA ALA A 66 9.63 -18.12 0.76
C ALA A 66 9.22 -17.46 2.08
N GLU A 67 9.95 -16.45 2.50
CA GLU A 67 9.65 -15.67 3.70
C GLU A 67 8.36 -14.88 3.55
N ASP A 68 8.12 -14.26 2.39
CA ASP A 68 6.86 -13.55 2.12
C ASP A 68 5.67 -14.52 2.15
N ALA A 69 5.82 -15.71 1.57
CA ALA A 69 4.78 -16.74 1.60
C ALA A 69 4.47 -17.19 3.04
N LEU A 70 5.49 -17.38 3.87
CA LEU A 70 5.31 -17.71 5.29
C LEU A 70 4.59 -16.61 6.06
N VAL A 71 4.93 -15.33 5.82
CA VAL A 71 4.23 -14.18 6.43
C VAL A 71 2.75 -14.22 6.08
N ARG A 72 2.42 -14.37 4.81
CA ARG A 72 1.02 -14.41 4.35
C ARG A 72 0.25 -15.63 4.90
N GLU A 73 0.87 -16.79 4.90
CA GLU A 73 0.28 -18.01 5.45
C GLU A 73 -0.02 -17.84 6.95
N HIS A 74 0.91 -17.23 7.69
CA HIS A 74 0.72 -16.97 9.12
C HIS A 74 -0.45 -16.01 9.39
N LEU A 75 -0.52 -14.90 8.66
CA LEU A 75 -1.62 -13.94 8.77
C LEU A 75 -2.96 -14.60 8.41
N HIS A 76 -2.97 -15.44 7.38
CA HIS A 76 -4.16 -16.20 6.99
C HIS A 76 -4.62 -17.16 8.09
N ARG A 77 -3.71 -17.93 8.66
CA ARG A 77 -4.02 -18.85 9.79
C ARG A 77 -4.53 -18.11 11.02
N ALA A 78 -3.98 -16.92 11.27
CA ALA A 78 -4.42 -16.07 12.38
C ALA A 78 -5.75 -15.36 12.12
N GLY A 79 -6.31 -15.47 10.90
CA GLY A 79 -7.54 -14.76 10.51
C GLY A 79 -7.36 -13.25 10.43
N VAL A 80 -6.14 -12.75 10.28
CA VAL A 80 -5.83 -11.33 10.20
C VAL A 80 -5.98 -10.85 8.76
N ALA A 81 -6.95 -9.94 8.52
CA ALA A 81 -7.07 -9.26 7.24
C ALA A 81 -5.93 -8.24 7.07
N TYR A 82 -5.31 -8.20 5.92
CA TYR A 82 -4.21 -7.30 5.63
C TYR A 82 -4.31 -6.66 4.24
N GLN A 83 -3.63 -5.55 4.06
CA GLN A 83 -3.46 -4.90 2.76
C GLN A 83 -2.00 -4.94 2.34
N VAL A 84 -1.75 -5.15 1.05
CA VAL A 84 -0.38 -5.21 0.51
C VAL A 84 0.04 -3.84 0.01
N VAL A 85 1.24 -3.43 0.41
CA VAL A 85 1.83 -2.13 0.06
C VAL A 85 2.99 -2.35 -0.90
N TYR A 86 2.95 -1.67 -2.04
CA TYR A 86 3.95 -1.75 -3.10
C TYR A 86 4.55 -0.39 -3.44
N GLY A 87 5.58 -0.40 -4.26
CA GLY A 87 6.25 0.78 -4.80
C GLY A 87 7.54 1.13 -4.07
N PRO A 88 8.48 1.81 -4.73
CA PRO A 88 9.67 2.36 -4.10
C PRO A 88 9.41 3.75 -3.51
N GLY A 89 10.10 4.10 -2.42
CA GLY A 89 10.13 5.45 -1.86
C GLY A 89 8.75 6.10 -1.67
N PRO A 90 8.50 7.31 -2.22
CA PRO A 90 7.24 8.04 -2.02
C PRO A 90 6.00 7.28 -2.48
N GLN A 91 6.12 6.47 -3.53
CA GLN A 91 5.01 5.65 -4.01
C GLN A 91 4.56 4.63 -2.95
N ARG A 92 5.50 4.04 -2.20
CA ARG A 92 5.19 3.10 -1.12
C ARG A 92 4.48 3.78 0.03
N LEU A 93 4.94 4.96 0.42
CA LEU A 93 4.28 5.79 1.44
C LEU A 93 2.84 6.09 1.02
N ARG A 94 2.64 6.55 -0.21
CA ARG A 94 1.32 6.83 -0.77
C ARG A 94 0.41 5.59 -0.76
N CYS A 95 0.92 4.43 -1.19
CA CYS A 95 0.19 3.18 -1.16
C CYS A 95 -0.25 2.82 0.27
N ALA A 96 0.63 3.01 1.26
CA ALA A 96 0.33 2.78 2.66
C ALA A 96 -0.73 3.76 3.20
N LEU A 97 -0.65 5.05 2.86
CA LEU A 97 -1.66 6.05 3.25
C LEU A 97 -3.04 5.73 2.66
N LEU A 98 -3.10 5.31 1.39
CA LEU A 98 -4.35 4.86 0.77
C LEU A 98 -4.91 3.60 1.44
N ALA A 99 -4.04 2.65 1.83
CA ALA A 99 -4.43 1.46 2.56
C ALA A 99 -5.02 1.81 3.94
N LEU A 100 -4.41 2.74 4.67
CA LEU A 100 -4.91 3.25 5.95
C LEU A 100 -6.25 4.00 5.79
N ALA A 101 -6.42 4.75 4.70
CA ALA A 101 -7.68 5.41 4.39
C ALA A 101 -8.78 4.39 4.05
N ALA A 102 -8.46 3.35 3.31
CA ALA A 102 -9.38 2.26 3.00
C ALA A 102 -9.81 1.48 4.26
N ALA A 103 -8.91 1.36 5.25
CA ALA A 103 -9.20 0.78 6.55
C ALA A 103 -9.96 1.72 7.50
N GLY A 104 -10.28 2.94 7.07
CA GLY A 104 -11.02 3.93 7.88
C GLY A 104 -10.18 4.60 8.96
N VAL A 105 -8.86 4.45 8.93
CA VAL A 105 -7.93 5.11 9.88
C VAL A 105 -7.73 6.57 9.52
N LEU A 106 -7.66 6.88 8.23
CA LEU A 106 -7.47 8.21 7.68
C LEU A 106 -8.70 8.68 6.92
N PRO A 107 -9.03 9.98 6.96
CA PRO A 107 -9.98 10.56 6.02
C PRO A 107 -9.41 10.48 4.61
N ARG A 108 -10.15 9.89 3.68
CA ARG A 108 -9.71 9.78 2.27
C ARG A 108 -9.36 11.13 1.64
N ALA A 109 -10.13 12.15 1.98
CA ALA A 109 -9.88 13.52 1.52
C ALA A 109 -8.52 14.10 2.00
N ALA A 110 -7.96 13.63 3.10
CA ALA A 110 -6.64 14.06 3.56
C ALA A 110 -5.53 13.54 2.64
N VAL A 111 -5.63 12.27 2.21
CA VAL A 111 -4.66 11.64 1.29
C VAL A 111 -4.76 12.26 -0.11
N GLU A 112 -5.97 12.58 -0.58
CA GLU A 112 -6.19 13.20 -1.89
C GLU A 112 -5.72 14.66 -1.97
N ARG A 113 -5.59 15.37 -0.85
CA ARG A 113 -5.05 16.75 -0.79
C ARG A 113 -3.54 16.77 -0.99
N GLU A 114 -2.81 15.83 -0.40
CA GLU A 114 -1.35 15.72 -0.60
C GLU A 114 -1.01 15.52 -2.08
N ASP A 115 -1.81 14.74 -2.80
CA ASP A 115 -1.64 14.53 -4.25
C ASP A 115 -1.72 15.84 -5.06
N LYS A 116 -2.50 16.81 -4.61
CA LYS A 116 -2.66 18.10 -5.30
C LYS A 116 -1.56 19.10 -4.95
N GLU A 117 -1.03 19.03 -3.74
CA GLU A 117 0.01 19.95 -3.27
C GLU A 117 1.40 19.58 -3.81
N GLU A 118 1.68 18.31 -4.05
CA GLU A 118 2.94 17.84 -4.66
C GLU A 118 3.04 18.11 -6.18
N GLY A 119 2.09 18.85 -6.76
CA GLY A 119 2.19 19.37 -8.14
C GLY A 119 2.19 18.31 -9.23
N GLY A 120 1.85 17.10 -8.89
CA GLY A 120 1.62 16.04 -9.86
C GLY A 120 0.26 16.26 -10.50
N ALA A 121 0.22 16.89 -11.69
CA ALA A 121 -0.89 16.64 -12.59
C ALA A 121 -1.13 15.12 -12.52
N ALA A 122 -2.27 14.70 -11.97
CA ALA A 122 -2.68 13.32 -12.00
C ALA A 122 -2.57 12.90 -13.46
N LYS A 123 -1.48 12.22 -13.81
CA LYS A 123 -1.44 11.51 -15.07
C LYS A 123 -2.60 10.55 -14.96
N ALA A 124 -3.72 10.96 -15.57
CA ALA A 124 -4.83 10.06 -15.78
C ALA A 124 -4.19 8.76 -16.26
N TRP A 125 -4.42 7.68 -15.55
CA TRP A 125 -3.79 6.40 -15.86
C TRP A 125 -4.15 6.09 -17.31
N SER A 126 -3.22 6.30 -18.22
CA SER A 126 -3.37 5.96 -19.62
C SER A 126 -2.83 4.55 -19.78
N TRP A 127 -3.72 3.63 -20.07
CA TRP A 127 -3.34 2.31 -20.52
C TRP A 127 -2.63 2.46 -21.87
N VAL A 128 -1.39 2.03 -21.90
CA VAL A 128 -0.61 2.02 -23.13
C VAL A 128 -0.93 0.71 -23.85
N CYS A 129 -1.47 0.80 -25.05
CA CYS A 129 -1.72 -0.38 -25.87
C CYS A 129 -0.40 -1.04 -26.26
N ASP A 130 -0.22 -2.32 -25.96
CA ASP A 130 1.02 -3.08 -26.24
C ASP A 130 1.39 -3.12 -27.72
N LYS A 131 0.42 -2.90 -28.64
CA LYS A 131 0.66 -2.90 -30.09
C LYS A 131 1.02 -1.54 -30.67
N CYS A 132 0.47 -0.45 -30.17
CA CYS A 132 0.61 0.86 -30.78
C CYS A 132 1.05 1.95 -29.80
N SER A 133 1.16 1.64 -28.53
CA SER A 133 1.47 2.59 -27.45
C SER A 133 0.55 3.83 -27.42
N ASP A 134 -0.64 3.74 -28.05
CA ASP A 134 -1.60 4.83 -28.11
C ASP A 134 -2.70 4.63 -27.05
N PRO A 135 -2.77 5.47 -26.02
CA PRO A 135 -3.78 5.37 -24.97
C PRO A 135 -5.21 5.64 -25.47
N ALA A 136 -5.38 6.32 -26.62
CA ALA A 136 -6.70 6.56 -27.22
C ALA A 136 -7.26 5.32 -27.94
N CYS A 137 -6.41 4.34 -28.26
CA CYS A 137 -6.80 3.14 -29.00
C CYS A 137 -7.77 2.27 -28.20
N GLU A 138 -7.46 1.98 -26.94
CA GLU A 138 -8.32 1.17 -26.05
C GLU A 138 -9.64 1.90 -25.74
N HIS A 139 -9.57 3.20 -25.47
CA HIS A 139 -10.77 4.00 -25.21
C HIS A 139 -11.75 3.95 -26.37
N ARG A 140 -11.29 3.99 -27.62
CA ARG A 140 -12.12 3.85 -28.82
C ARG A 140 -12.74 2.46 -28.92
N LEU A 141 -11.99 1.41 -28.60
CA LEU A 141 -12.49 0.03 -28.64
C LEU A 141 -13.64 -0.16 -27.63
N PHE A 142 -13.46 0.27 -26.39
CA PHE A 142 -14.50 0.15 -25.37
C PHE A 142 -15.72 1.02 -25.64
N THR A 143 -15.53 2.21 -26.21
CA THR A 143 -16.65 3.09 -26.58
C THR A 143 -17.48 2.46 -27.69
N ARG A 144 -16.84 1.82 -28.68
CA ARG A 144 -17.52 1.14 -29.78
C ARG A 144 -18.32 -0.06 -29.30
N LEU A 145 -17.77 -0.89 -28.42
CA LEU A 145 -18.46 -2.05 -27.85
C LEU A 145 -19.69 -1.67 -27.00
N ARG A 146 -19.71 -0.47 -26.42
CA ARG A 146 -20.88 0.04 -25.69
C ARG A 146 -21.98 0.59 -26.58
N GLN A 147 -21.67 1.00 -27.80
CA GLN A 147 -22.65 1.51 -28.79
C GLN A 147 -23.32 0.42 -29.59
N GLU A 148 -22.74 -0.79 -29.64
CA GLU A 148 -23.29 -1.95 -30.36
C GLU A 148 -24.24 -2.83 -29.52
N ARG A 149 -24.57 -2.40 -28.28
CA ARG A 149 -25.57 -3.02 -27.40
C ARG A 149 -26.80 -2.14 -27.29
#